data_e96a92eda162b2e8f0eb78b28217ae4d
#
_entry.id   e96a92eda162b2e8f0eb78b28217ae4d
#
_cell.length_a   1.000
_cell.length_b   1.000
_cell.length_c   1.000
_cell.angle_alpha   90.00
_cell.angle_beta   90.00
_cell.angle_gamma   90.00
#
_symmetry.space_group_name_H-M   'P 1'
#
loop_
_entity.id
_entity.type
_entity.pdbx_description
1 polymer ?
#
loop_
_entity_poly.entity_id
_entity_poly.type
_entity_poly.pdbx_seq_one_letter_code
_entity_poly.pdbx_strand_id
1 'polypeptide(L)'
;MVKNFLAYLFLSALLVIVLVIGYDPIIGYYKANPYINGLILLTLIVGFLIYTVKIISLSSEYRFMNSVAFGKLKINDTSLNNYPITKNIAKNLGIISSSKTINKSLEEILDELYSSIENGKDISKYLINLAVFLGLIGTFYGLLLTIGSVSNVIDGLSIEQQDFGVFFDSLRNGLKSPLSGMTIAFSSSLFGLVTSLIL
;
A
#
# COMPACT_ATOMS: atom_id res chain seq x y z
N MET A 1 -16.54 16.68 -5.01
CA MET A 1 -15.08 16.56 -5.06
C MET A 1 -14.38 17.13 -3.83
N VAL A 2 -14.70 18.34 -3.37
CA VAL A 2 -14.14 18.91 -2.13
C VAL A 2 -14.31 17.96 -0.93
N LYS A 3 -15.44 17.28 -0.82
CA LYS A 3 -15.74 16.31 0.26
C LYS A 3 -14.80 15.09 0.22
N ASN A 4 -14.48 14.59 -0.97
CA ASN A 4 -13.55 13.43 -1.11
C ASN A 4 -12.09 13.83 -0.89
N PHE A 5 -11.72 15.06 -1.29
CA PHE A 5 -10.40 15.64 -1.00
C PHE A 5 -10.20 15.87 0.51
N LEU A 6 -11.23 16.42 1.18
CA LEU A 6 -11.25 16.59 2.63
C LEU A 6 -11.17 15.22 3.37
N ALA A 7 -11.90 14.21 2.88
CA ALA A 7 -11.84 12.86 3.43
C ALA A 7 -10.43 12.25 3.29
N TYR A 8 -9.78 12.42 2.14
CA TYR A 8 -8.39 11.98 1.94
C TYR A 8 -7.42 12.70 2.88
N LEU A 9 -7.56 14.02 3.02
CA LEU A 9 -6.72 14.83 3.90
C LEU A 9 -6.94 14.46 5.36
N PHE A 10 -8.17 14.16 5.75
CA PHE A 10 -8.50 13.65 7.09
C PHE A 10 -7.90 12.27 7.33
N LEU A 11 -8.02 11.36 6.36
CA LEU A 11 -7.46 10.01 6.46
C LEU A 11 -5.92 10.03 6.53
N SER A 12 -5.27 10.88 5.73
CA SER A 12 -3.81 11.04 5.77
C SER A 12 -3.34 11.66 7.09
N ALA A 13 -4.07 12.63 7.64
CA ALA A 13 -3.78 13.22 8.95
C ALA A 13 -3.97 12.19 10.08
N LEU A 14 -5.04 11.39 10.02
CA LEU A 14 -5.28 10.30 10.98
C LEU A 14 -4.14 9.28 10.94
N LEU A 15 -3.68 8.90 9.75
CA LEU A 15 -2.56 7.99 9.57
C LEU A 15 -1.27 8.54 10.19
N VAL A 16 -0.95 9.82 9.96
CA VAL A 16 0.21 10.48 10.58
C VAL A 16 0.08 10.48 12.11
N ILE A 17 -1.11 10.77 12.65
CA ILE A 17 -1.36 10.76 14.09
C ILE A 17 -1.13 9.36 14.67
N VAL A 18 -1.63 8.31 14.03
CA VAL A 18 -1.43 6.90 14.46
C VAL A 18 0.06 6.53 14.42
N LEU A 19 0.80 6.97 13.41
CA LEU A 19 2.24 6.73 13.30
C LEU A 19 3.03 7.47 14.40
N VAL A 20 2.61 8.68 14.76
CA VAL A 20 3.28 9.47 15.82
C VAL A 20 2.99 8.89 17.20
N ILE A 21 1.74 8.52 17.50
CA ILE A 21 1.36 7.93 18.80
C ILE A 21 1.96 6.53 18.96
N GLY A 22 2.00 5.75 17.87
CA GLY A 22 2.53 4.39 17.85
C GLY A 22 4.03 4.29 17.57
N TYR A 23 4.79 5.39 17.64
CA TYR A 23 6.20 5.43 17.21
C TYR A 23 7.08 4.39 17.92
N ASP A 24 7.02 4.31 19.23
CA ASP A 24 7.87 3.39 20.03
C ASP A 24 7.58 1.90 19.72
N PRO A 25 6.33 1.42 19.78
CA PRO A 25 6.04 0.03 19.42
C PRO A 25 6.30 -0.26 17.93
N ILE A 26 6.03 0.68 17.04
CA ILE A 26 6.27 0.51 15.60
C ILE A 26 7.77 0.30 15.32
N ILE A 27 8.65 1.06 15.95
CA ILE A 27 10.10 0.87 15.81
C ILE A 27 10.53 -0.49 16.37
N GLY A 28 9.97 -0.91 17.50
CA GLY A 28 10.24 -2.22 18.06
C GLY A 28 9.90 -3.35 17.08
N TYR A 29 8.71 -3.29 16.50
CA TYR A 29 8.28 -4.27 15.49
C TYR A 29 9.08 -4.17 14.19
N TYR A 30 9.43 -2.97 13.74
CA TYR A 30 10.29 -2.78 12.57
C TYR A 30 11.65 -3.45 12.74
N LYS A 31 12.27 -3.26 13.92
CA LYS A 31 13.58 -3.85 14.25
C LYS A 31 13.56 -5.37 14.36
N ALA A 32 12.40 -5.99 14.57
CA ALA A 32 12.28 -7.46 14.62
C ALA A 32 12.68 -8.10 13.28
N ASN A 33 12.30 -7.50 12.15
CA ASN A 33 12.75 -7.91 10.82
C ASN A 33 12.84 -6.69 9.88
N PRO A 34 13.98 -5.98 9.85
CA PRO A 34 14.11 -4.73 9.08
C PRO A 34 14.02 -4.95 7.56
N TYR A 35 14.38 -6.15 7.06
CA TYR A 35 14.35 -6.42 5.62
C TYR A 35 12.91 -6.56 5.11
N ILE A 36 12.13 -7.46 5.68
CA ILE A 36 10.74 -7.70 5.24
C ILE A 36 9.86 -6.50 5.58
N ASN A 37 9.95 -5.97 6.80
CA ASN A 37 9.17 -4.83 7.23
C ASN A 37 9.56 -3.56 6.45
N GLY A 38 10.83 -3.44 6.04
CA GLY A 38 11.31 -2.38 5.15
C GLY A 38 10.70 -2.46 3.75
N LEU A 39 10.59 -3.67 3.16
CA LEU A 39 9.91 -3.87 1.88
C LEU A 39 8.42 -3.53 1.96
N ILE A 40 7.75 -3.89 3.05
CA ILE A 40 6.34 -3.54 3.28
C ILE A 40 6.16 -2.02 3.37
N LEU A 41 7.03 -1.33 4.12
CA LEU A 41 7.01 0.13 4.21
C LEU A 41 7.29 0.80 2.86
N LEU A 42 8.22 0.26 2.08
CA LEU A 42 8.48 0.74 0.72
C LEU A 42 7.25 0.60 -0.16
N THR A 43 6.54 -0.54 -0.09
CA THR A 43 5.27 -0.75 -0.79
C THR A 43 4.22 0.30 -0.40
N LEU A 44 4.12 0.62 0.90
CA LEU A 44 3.22 1.66 1.40
C LEU A 44 3.59 3.04 0.84
N ILE A 45 4.86 3.41 0.86
CA ILE A 45 5.33 4.71 0.35
C ILE A 45 5.04 4.82 -1.16
N VAL A 46 5.36 3.79 -1.94
CA VAL A 46 5.11 3.76 -3.39
C VAL A 46 3.61 3.87 -3.67
N GLY A 47 2.78 3.12 -2.96
CA GLY A 47 1.32 3.19 -3.10
C GLY A 47 0.78 4.57 -2.76
N PHE A 48 1.24 5.16 -1.67
CA PHE A 48 0.84 6.51 -1.27
C PHE A 48 1.25 7.57 -2.30
N LEU A 49 2.45 7.48 -2.87
CA LEU A 49 2.91 8.38 -3.94
C LEU A 49 2.04 8.26 -5.19
N ILE A 50 1.77 7.04 -5.65
CA ILE A 50 0.91 6.79 -6.81
C ILE A 50 -0.49 7.37 -6.58
N TYR A 51 -1.05 7.16 -5.39
CA TYR A 51 -2.37 7.65 -5.02
C TYR A 51 -2.41 9.18 -5.01
N THR A 52 -1.39 9.82 -4.42
CA THR A 52 -1.28 11.28 -4.36
C THR A 52 -1.19 11.90 -5.75
N VAL A 53 -0.34 11.35 -6.63
CA VAL A 53 -0.21 11.82 -8.02
C VAL A 53 -1.54 11.69 -8.78
N LYS A 54 -2.25 10.56 -8.62
CA LYS A 54 -3.57 10.36 -9.24
C LYS A 54 -4.62 11.36 -8.76
N ILE A 55 -4.69 11.63 -7.46
CA ILE A 55 -5.64 12.60 -6.89
C ILE A 55 -5.35 14.02 -7.41
N ILE A 56 -4.08 14.42 -7.46
CA ILE A 56 -3.68 15.72 -7.98
C ILE A 56 -4.06 15.85 -9.47
N SER A 57 -3.75 14.84 -10.28
CA SER A 57 -4.11 14.80 -11.69
C SER A 57 -5.62 14.91 -11.90
N LEU A 58 -6.40 14.09 -11.22
CA LEU A 58 -7.87 14.09 -11.33
C LEU A 58 -8.49 15.43 -10.87
N SER A 59 -7.93 16.01 -9.80
CA SER A 59 -8.37 17.32 -9.31
C SER A 59 -8.08 18.43 -10.32
N SER A 60 -6.97 18.36 -11.02
CA SER A 60 -6.59 19.30 -12.08
C SER A 60 -7.52 19.20 -13.28
N GLU A 61 -7.84 18.00 -13.75
CA GLU A 61 -8.78 17.77 -14.85
C GLU A 61 -10.19 18.26 -14.52
N TYR A 62 -10.66 17.99 -13.31
CA TYR A 62 -11.97 18.48 -12.86
C TYR A 62 -12.04 20.01 -12.85
N ARG A 63 -11.00 20.69 -12.36
CA ARG A 63 -10.96 22.17 -12.37
C ARG A 63 -10.99 22.71 -13.78
N PHE A 64 -10.28 22.08 -14.71
CA PHE A 64 -10.29 22.46 -16.12
C PHE A 64 -11.68 22.27 -16.74
N MET A 65 -12.29 21.09 -16.59
CA MET A 65 -13.64 20.82 -17.09
C MET A 65 -14.69 21.81 -16.53
N ASN A 66 -14.60 22.09 -15.24
CA ASN A 66 -15.49 23.05 -14.59
C ASN A 66 -15.32 24.48 -15.16
N SER A 67 -14.08 24.89 -15.43
CA SER A 67 -13.79 26.19 -16.05
C SER A 67 -14.31 26.29 -17.48
N VAL A 68 -14.27 25.20 -18.23
CA VAL A 68 -14.86 25.12 -19.58
C VAL A 68 -16.39 25.16 -19.51
N ALA A 69 -17.00 24.40 -18.57
CA ALA A 69 -18.44 24.33 -18.40
C ALA A 69 -19.05 25.71 -18.03
N PHE A 70 -18.33 26.51 -17.25
CA PHE A 70 -18.73 27.88 -16.90
C PHE A 70 -18.35 28.94 -17.96
N GLY A 71 -17.88 28.52 -19.14
CA GLY A 71 -17.54 29.45 -20.24
C GLY A 71 -16.29 30.30 -19.99
N LYS A 72 -15.52 30.03 -18.94
CA LYS A 72 -14.31 30.78 -18.59
C LYS A 72 -13.13 30.50 -19.49
N LEU A 73 -13.07 29.29 -20.11
CA LEU A 73 -12.01 28.85 -21.00
C LEU A 73 -12.61 28.25 -22.27
N LYS A 74 -12.02 28.55 -23.42
CA LYS A 74 -12.31 27.88 -24.68
C LYS A 74 -11.42 26.65 -24.80
N ILE A 75 -11.97 25.56 -25.34
CA ILE A 75 -11.25 24.34 -25.60
C ILE A 75 -10.34 24.58 -26.80
N ASN A 76 -9.03 24.61 -26.59
CA ASN A 76 -8.01 24.61 -27.64
C ASN A 76 -7.13 23.37 -27.50
N ASP A 77 -6.64 22.83 -28.63
CA ASP A 77 -5.78 21.64 -28.70
C ASP A 77 -4.54 21.76 -27.79
N THR A 78 -3.95 22.94 -27.72
CA THR A 78 -2.78 23.22 -26.88
C THR A 78 -3.09 23.20 -25.38
N SER A 79 -4.30 23.60 -25.00
CA SER A 79 -4.71 23.59 -23.57
C SER A 79 -5.01 22.20 -23.03
N LEU A 80 -5.31 21.25 -23.91
CA LEU A 80 -5.69 19.88 -23.57
C LEU A 80 -4.50 18.92 -23.38
N ASN A 81 -3.28 19.32 -23.79
CA ASN A 81 -2.12 18.44 -23.69
C ASN A 81 -1.78 18.04 -22.25
N ASN A 82 -2.11 18.87 -21.27
CA ASN A 82 -1.88 18.62 -19.84
C ASN A 82 -3.04 17.87 -19.17
N TYR A 83 -4.12 17.55 -19.91
CA TYR A 83 -5.35 16.96 -19.39
C TYR A 83 -5.76 15.73 -20.23
N PRO A 84 -5.08 14.59 -20.07
CA PRO A 84 -5.25 13.43 -20.94
C PRO A 84 -6.67 12.85 -20.94
N ILE A 85 -7.37 12.84 -19.83
CA ILE A 85 -8.75 12.32 -19.76
C ILE A 85 -9.68 13.27 -20.52
N THR A 86 -9.60 14.56 -20.25
CA THR A 86 -10.42 15.57 -20.92
C THR A 86 -10.12 15.62 -22.41
N LYS A 87 -8.85 15.45 -22.81
CA LYS A 87 -8.43 15.38 -24.22
C LYS A 87 -9.07 14.18 -24.93
N ASN A 88 -9.06 13.00 -24.33
CA ASN A 88 -9.71 11.81 -24.88
C ASN A 88 -11.21 12.00 -25.03
N ILE A 89 -11.87 12.55 -24.04
CA ILE A 89 -13.31 12.89 -24.09
C ILE A 89 -13.59 13.88 -25.21
N ALA A 90 -12.84 14.97 -25.29
CA ALA A 90 -13.03 16.01 -26.31
C ALA A 90 -12.77 15.49 -27.74
N LYS A 91 -11.78 14.62 -27.91
CA LYS A 91 -11.49 13.94 -29.18
C LYS A 91 -12.63 12.99 -29.59
N ASN A 92 -13.14 12.20 -28.65
CA ASN A 92 -14.20 11.23 -28.92
C ASN A 92 -15.57 11.91 -29.16
N LEU A 93 -15.80 13.05 -28.55
CA LEU A 93 -17.00 13.87 -28.80
C LEU A 93 -16.91 14.73 -30.08
N GLY A 94 -15.80 14.67 -30.83
CA GLY A 94 -15.62 15.47 -32.05
C GLY A 94 -15.50 16.97 -31.80
N ILE A 95 -15.28 17.41 -30.56
CA ILE A 95 -15.14 18.82 -30.20
C ILE A 95 -13.81 19.38 -30.71
N ILE A 96 -12.81 18.52 -30.90
CA ILE A 96 -11.50 18.87 -31.46
C ILE A 96 -11.50 18.48 -32.94
N SER A 97 -11.48 19.48 -33.81
CA SER A 97 -11.60 19.36 -35.26
C SER A 97 -10.33 18.85 -35.96
N SER A 98 -9.77 17.74 -35.54
CA SER A 98 -8.60 17.13 -36.21
C SER A 98 -8.77 15.67 -36.60
N SER A 99 -9.94 15.10 -36.53
CA SER A 99 -10.16 13.72 -36.96
C SER A 99 -11.55 13.55 -37.59
N LYS A 100 -11.53 13.17 -38.88
CA LYS A 100 -12.64 12.61 -39.63
C LYS A 100 -13.58 11.83 -38.70
N THR A 101 -14.86 12.22 -38.70
CA THR A 101 -16.03 11.48 -38.21
C THR A 101 -15.72 10.14 -37.53
N ILE A 102 -15.52 10.19 -36.24
CA ILE A 102 -15.53 8.97 -35.43
C ILE A 102 -17.02 8.78 -35.07
N ASN A 103 -17.71 7.92 -35.81
CA ASN A 103 -19.04 7.42 -35.47
C ASN A 103 -18.91 6.39 -34.33
N LYS A 104 -18.27 6.76 -33.21
CA LYS A 104 -18.31 5.96 -31.99
C LYS A 104 -19.66 6.20 -31.32
N SER A 105 -20.34 5.12 -30.98
CA SER A 105 -21.58 5.20 -30.19
C SER A 105 -21.26 5.78 -28.79
N LEU A 106 -22.24 6.38 -28.14
CA LEU A 106 -22.10 6.87 -26.77
C LEU A 106 -21.67 5.76 -25.81
N GLU A 107 -22.10 4.53 -26.08
CA GLU A 107 -21.76 3.31 -25.33
C GLU A 107 -20.26 2.99 -25.43
N GLU A 108 -19.68 3.03 -26.65
CA GLU A 108 -18.22 2.79 -26.85
C GLU A 108 -17.36 3.84 -26.13
N ILE A 109 -17.82 5.10 -26.08
CA ILE A 109 -17.13 6.17 -25.35
C ILE A 109 -17.19 5.94 -23.85
N LEU A 110 -18.34 5.51 -23.34
CA LEU A 110 -18.51 5.17 -21.93
C LEU A 110 -17.66 3.96 -21.53
N ASP A 111 -17.59 2.93 -22.36
CA ASP A 111 -16.79 1.73 -22.12
C ASP A 111 -15.29 2.05 -22.11
N GLU A 112 -14.82 2.93 -22.99
CA GLU A 112 -13.43 3.37 -23.01
C GLU A 112 -13.08 4.20 -21.77
N LEU A 113 -13.99 5.04 -21.29
CA LEU A 113 -13.85 5.77 -20.04
C LEU A 113 -13.85 4.84 -18.82
N TYR A 114 -14.75 3.87 -18.78
CA TYR A 114 -14.79 2.84 -17.74
C TYR A 114 -13.49 2.05 -17.69
N SER A 115 -13.02 1.56 -18.82
CA SER A 115 -11.75 0.85 -18.97
C SER A 115 -10.55 1.70 -18.49
N SER A 116 -10.51 2.97 -18.84
CA SER A 116 -9.46 3.90 -18.41
C SER A 116 -9.44 4.12 -16.89
N ILE A 117 -10.61 4.15 -16.26
CA ILE A 117 -10.75 4.27 -14.80
C ILE A 117 -10.36 2.94 -14.12
N GLU A 118 -10.75 1.82 -14.70
CA GLU A 118 -10.52 0.48 -14.14
C GLU A 118 -9.03 0.10 -14.16
N ASN A 119 -8.34 0.35 -15.26
CA ASN A 119 -6.87 0.18 -15.35
C ASN A 119 -6.12 0.96 -14.25
N GLY A 120 -6.69 2.06 -13.78
CA GLY A 120 -6.15 2.81 -12.65
C GLY A 120 -6.23 2.10 -11.30
N LYS A 121 -7.19 1.18 -11.12
CA LYS A 121 -7.40 0.43 -9.87
C LYS A 121 -6.49 -0.79 -9.76
N ASP A 122 -6.04 -1.34 -10.88
CA ASP A 122 -5.29 -2.60 -10.88
C ASP A 122 -3.92 -2.47 -10.20
N ILE A 123 -3.24 -1.34 -10.36
CA ILE A 123 -1.98 -1.07 -9.65
C ILE A 123 -2.20 -1.03 -8.14
N SER A 124 -3.30 -0.41 -7.68
CA SER A 124 -3.63 -0.36 -6.26
C SER A 124 -3.93 -1.74 -5.70
N LYS A 125 -4.74 -2.54 -6.39
CA LYS A 125 -5.01 -3.94 -6.03
C LYS A 125 -3.72 -4.77 -5.96
N TYR A 126 -2.81 -4.58 -6.92
CA TYR A 126 -1.53 -5.27 -6.93
C TYR A 126 -0.68 -4.92 -5.70
N LEU A 127 -0.58 -3.63 -5.33
CA LEU A 127 0.18 -3.20 -4.16
C LEU A 127 -0.43 -3.69 -2.85
N ILE A 128 -1.76 -3.70 -2.74
CA ILE A 128 -2.48 -4.27 -1.59
C ILE A 128 -2.14 -5.76 -1.43
N ASN A 129 -2.27 -6.53 -2.51
CA ASN A 129 -1.97 -7.96 -2.49
C ASN A 129 -0.48 -8.22 -2.20
N LEU A 130 0.42 -7.40 -2.74
CA LEU A 130 1.85 -7.48 -2.47
C LEU A 130 2.18 -7.25 -0.99
N ALA A 131 1.54 -6.27 -0.35
CA ALA A 131 1.72 -5.99 1.07
C ALA A 131 1.29 -7.18 1.95
N VAL A 132 0.12 -7.79 1.64
CA VAL A 132 -0.35 -8.99 2.33
C VAL A 132 0.62 -10.17 2.12
N PHE A 133 1.08 -10.37 0.88
CA PHE A 133 1.98 -11.45 0.54
C PHE A 133 3.35 -11.31 1.24
N LEU A 134 3.89 -10.10 1.30
CA LEU A 134 5.12 -9.82 2.05
C LEU A 134 4.93 -10.08 3.56
N GLY A 135 3.79 -9.70 4.12
CA GLY A 135 3.44 -10.03 5.51
C GLY A 135 3.40 -11.53 5.75
N LEU A 136 2.82 -12.30 4.81
CA LEU A 136 2.77 -13.76 4.88
C LEU A 136 4.18 -14.39 4.80
N ILE A 137 5.04 -13.91 3.90
CA ILE A 137 6.45 -14.34 3.83
C ILE A 137 7.15 -14.10 5.18
N GLY A 138 6.88 -12.95 5.82
CA GLY A 138 7.43 -12.64 7.13
C GLY A 138 6.98 -13.61 8.21
N THR A 139 5.72 -14.06 8.17
CA THR A 139 5.25 -15.10 9.11
C THR A 139 5.98 -16.42 8.91
N PHE A 140 6.12 -16.89 7.69
CA PHE A 140 6.85 -18.13 7.39
C PHE A 140 8.31 -18.05 7.83
N TYR A 141 8.97 -16.94 7.55
CA TYR A 141 10.34 -16.71 7.97
C TYR A 141 10.49 -16.78 9.51
N GLY A 142 9.63 -16.07 10.24
CA GLY A 142 9.65 -16.09 11.71
C GLY A 142 9.33 -17.46 12.30
N LEU A 143 8.40 -18.21 11.70
CA LEU A 143 8.08 -19.58 12.12
C LEU A 143 9.25 -20.55 11.88
N LEU A 144 9.94 -20.44 10.74
CA LEU A 144 11.13 -21.25 10.47
C LEU A 144 12.22 -21.01 11.52
N LEU A 145 12.46 -19.75 11.90
CA LEU A 145 13.40 -19.42 12.97
C LEU A 145 12.95 -19.99 14.31
N THR A 146 11.66 -19.93 14.60
CA THR A 146 11.09 -20.50 15.84
C THR A 146 11.31 -22.00 15.92
N ILE A 147 10.99 -22.74 14.85
CA ILE A 147 11.13 -24.22 14.82
C ILE A 147 12.60 -24.62 14.98
N GLY A 148 13.50 -23.96 14.24
CA GLY A 148 14.94 -24.24 14.37
C GLY A 148 15.47 -23.94 15.77
N SER A 149 14.99 -22.86 16.39
CA SER A 149 15.40 -22.51 17.77
C SER A 149 14.87 -23.47 18.82
N VAL A 150 13.63 -23.97 18.66
CA VAL A 150 13.06 -25.00 19.58
C VAL A 150 13.87 -26.29 19.49
N SER A 151 14.25 -26.74 18.29
CA SER A 151 15.11 -27.92 18.12
C SER A 151 16.41 -27.78 18.91
N ASN A 152 17.09 -26.66 18.77
CA ASN A 152 18.34 -26.37 19.48
C ASN A 152 18.17 -26.39 21.01
N VAL A 153 17.01 -25.90 21.51
CA VAL A 153 16.72 -25.95 22.95
C VAL A 153 16.56 -27.37 23.43
N ILE A 154 15.83 -28.22 22.71
CA ILE A 154 15.62 -29.63 23.04
C ILE A 154 16.92 -30.37 23.03
N ASP A 155 17.74 -30.17 22.01
CA ASP A 155 19.05 -30.85 21.86
C ASP A 155 20.08 -30.43 22.94
N GLY A 156 19.92 -29.15 23.45
CA GLY A 156 20.77 -28.62 24.53
C GLY A 156 20.35 -29.02 25.94
N LEU A 157 19.17 -29.62 26.13
CA LEU A 157 18.69 -30.07 27.42
C LEU A 157 19.26 -31.49 27.72
N SER A 158 20.41 -31.57 28.38
CA SER A 158 20.93 -32.84 28.87
C SER A 158 20.22 -33.24 30.17
N ILE A 159 19.68 -34.46 30.19
CA ILE A 159 18.94 -35.04 31.32
C ILE A 159 19.86 -35.33 32.53
N GLU A 160 21.17 -35.28 32.32
CA GLU A 160 22.18 -35.56 33.33
C GLU A 160 22.49 -34.39 34.30
N GLN A 161 21.85 -33.22 34.11
CA GLN A 161 22.09 -32.09 35.00
C GLN A 161 21.37 -32.30 36.33
N GLN A 162 22.15 -32.63 37.37
CA GLN A 162 21.67 -32.84 38.73
C GLN A 162 21.25 -31.57 39.44
N ASP A 163 21.49 -30.38 38.89
CA ASP A 163 21.15 -29.10 39.44
C ASP A 163 19.91 -28.48 38.72
N PHE A 164 18.81 -28.47 39.46
CA PHE A 164 17.54 -27.89 38.96
C PHE A 164 17.66 -26.41 38.59
N GLY A 165 18.51 -25.64 39.26
CA GLY A 165 18.72 -24.23 38.99
C GLY A 165 19.36 -24.02 37.60
N VAL A 166 20.41 -24.77 37.28
CA VAL A 166 21.09 -24.71 35.99
C VAL A 166 20.18 -25.17 34.86
N PHE A 167 19.36 -26.19 35.08
CA PHE A 167 18.36 -26.63 34.12
C PHE A 167 17.34 -25.56 33.80
N PHE A 168 16.78 -24.89 34.86
CA PHE A 168 15.80 -23.81 34.68
C PHE A 168 16.38 -22.60 33.94
N ASP A 169 17.61 -22.21 34.27
CA ASP A 169 18.28 -21.10 33.57
C ASP A 169 18.59 -21.43 32.11
N SER A 170 18.96 -22.66 31.80
CA SER A 170 19.17 -23.14 30.43
C SER A 170 17.86 -23.10 29.63
N LEU A 171 16.76 -23.60 30.22
CA LEU A 171 15.44 -23.56 29.61
C LEU A 171 14.96 -22.12 29.37
N ARG A 172 15.08 -21.26 30.37
CA ARG A 172 14.72 -19.84 30.29
C ARG A 172 15.48 -19.10 29.18
N ASN A 173 16.79 -19.33 29.10
CA ASN A 173 17.62 -18.70 28.08
C ASN A 173 17.36 -19.29 26.70
N GLY A 174 17.14 -20.60 26.61
CA GLY A 174 16.80 -21.29 25.37
C GLY A 174 15.50 -20.81 24.74
N LEU A 175 14.47 -20.52 25.56
CA LEU A 175 13.18 -20.05 25.06
C LEU A 175 13.19 -18.61 24.49
N LYS A 176 14.23 -17.81 24.75
CA LYS A 176 14.32 -16.45 24.21
C LYS A 176 14.34 -16.41 22.68
N SER A 177 15.05 -17.34 22.06
CA SER A 177 15.20 -17.40 20.60
C SER A 177 13.90 -17.79 19.89
N PRO A 178 13.19 -18.87 20.28
CA PRO A 178 11.86 -19.19 19.75
C PRO A 178 10.85 -18.03 19.88
N LEU A 179 10.81 -17.35 21.05
CA LEU A 179 9.94 -16.20 21.26
C LEU A 179 10.29 -15.02 20.34
N SER A 180 11.57 -14.81 20.06
CA SER A 180 12.02 -13.81 19.07
C SER A 180 11.53 -14.15 17.66
N GLY A 181 11.60 -15.41 17.22
CA GLY A 181 11.07 -15.87 15.95
C GLY A 181 9.57 -15.62 15.79
N MET A 182 8.80 -15.89 16.86
CA MET A 182 7.36 -15.58 16.90
C MET A 182 7.12 -14.06 16.78
N THR A 183 7.91 -13.23 17.46
CA THR A 183 7.80 -11.77 17.35
C THR A 183 8.05 -11.30 15.93
N ILE A 184 9.02 -11.87 15.22
CA ILE A 184 9.27 -11.59 13.80
C ILE A 184 8.04 -11.96 12.96
N ALA A 185 7.47 -13.15 13.15
CA ALA A 185 6.31 -13.59 12.41
C ALA A 185 5.12 -12.64 12.59
N PHE A 186 4.74 -12.36 13.83
CA PHE A 186 3.60 -11.49 14.11
C PHE A 186 3.80 -10.04 13.68
N SER A 187 5.00 -9.48 13.89
CA SER A 187 5.28 -8.10 13.48
C SER A 187 5.14 -7.92 11.96
N SER A 188 5.72 -8.80 11.17
CA SER A 188 5.67 -8.71 9.71
C SER A 188 4.24 -8.88 9.18
N SER A 189 3.46 -9.79 9.76
CA SER A 189 2.06 -9.97 9.41
C SER A 189 1.24 -8.71 9.71
N LEU A 190 1.42 -8.14 10.90
CA LEU A 190 0.73 -6.91 11.30
C LEU A 190 1.08 -5.75 10.36
N PHE A 191 2.35 -5.57 10.02
CA PHE A 191 2.78 -4.55 9.05
C PHE A 191 2.14 -4.75 7.67
N GLY A 192 2.11 -5.99 7.17
CA GLY A 192 1.48 -6.33 5.89
C GLY A 192 -0.01 -6.01 5.86
N LEU A 193 -0.75 -6.44 6.90
CA LEU A 193 -2.19 -6.20 7.03
C LEU A 193 -2.51 -4.71 7.19
N VAL A 194 -1.81 -4.00 8.05
CA VAL A 194 -2.02 -2.55 8.23
C VAL A 194 -1.73 -1.79 6.94
N THR A 195 -0.64 -2.13 6.25
CA THR A 195 -0.30 -1.53 4.96
C THR A 195 -1.39 -1.78 3.91
N SER A 196 -1.89 -3.00 3.82
CA SER A 196 -2.96 -3.36 2.88
C SER A 196 -4.28 -2.63 3.16
N LEU A 197 -4.56 -2.35 4.44
CA LEU A 197 -5.76 -1.61 4.85
C LEU A 197 -5.66 -0.11 4.53
N ILE A 198 -4.45 0.44 4.56
CA ILE A 198 -4.19 1.87 4.28
C ILE A 198 -4.22 2.15 2.78
N LEU A 199 -3.73 1.23 1.94
CA LEU A 199 -3.69 1.34 0.48
C LEU A 199 -5.04 1.06 -0.18
#